data_e637257e45c457aba27a876cd1d3ae79
#
_entry.id   e637257e45c457aba27a876cd1d3ae79
#
_cell.length_a   1.000
_cell.length_b   1.000
_cell.length_c   1.000
_cell.angle_alpha   90.00
_cell.angle_beta   90.00
_cell.angle_gamma   90.00
#
_symmetry.space_group_name_H-M   'P 1'
#
loop_
_entity.id
_entity.type
_entity.pdbx_description
1 polymer ?
#
loop_
_entity_poly.entity_id
_entity_poly.type
_entity_poly.pdbx_seq_one_letter_code
_entity_poly.pdbx_strand_id
1 'polypeptide(L)'
;MTVARIEKTVISGTFSLDGQHFDVDNNVWLVGDDNEVLIIDAPHDADPIVAAIGGRRVKAIVLTHGHNDHITAAVDLREMTGAPIWLNPADRMLWDVVHPAAAPDGDLAEDTQFTVAGTTLTALHTPGHSPGSTCLLTPDLGTVFTGDTLFCGGPGATGRSYSDKPTILNSIRSRLLTLPGDTVVKTGHGDDTTIEAEIHNVDQA
;
A
#
# COMPACT_ATOMS: atom_id res chain seq x y z
N MET A 1 20.61 -19.19 1.31
CA MET A 1 19.92 -17.90 1.45
C MET A 1 18.47 -18.19 1.13
N THR A 2 17.55 -17.90 2.04
CA THR A 2 16.12 -17.94 1.78
C THR A 2 15.77 -16.84 0.79
N VAL A 3 14.95 -17.18 -0.21
CA VAL A 3 14.51 -16.21 -1.24
C VAL A 3 13.36 -15.40 -0.67
N ALA A 4 13.35 -14.09 -0.93
CA ALA A 4 12.22 -13.23 -0.56
C ALA A 4 10.91 -13.78 -1.17
N ARG A 5 9.84 -13.75 -0.40
CA ARG A 5 8.49 -14.13 -0.81
C ARG A 5 7.48 -13.06 -0.43
N ILE A 6 6.33 -13.13 -1.08
CA ILE A 6 5.20 -12.25 -0.80
C ILE A 6 4.11 -13.08 -0.14
N GLU A 7 3.63 -12.63 1.01
CA GLU A 7 2.54 -13.25 1.77
C GLU A 7 1.40 -12.24 1.92
N LYS A 8 0.16 -12.71 1.97
CA LYS A 8 -1.03 -11.88 2.16
C LYS A 8 -1.76 -12.27 3.45
N THR A 9 -2.17 -11.25 4.19
CA THR A 9 -3.19 -11.38 5.25
C THR A 9 -4.33 -10.41 4.94
N VAL A 10 -5.57 -10.84 5.17
CA VAL A 10 -6.77 -10.01 4.96
C VAL A 10 -7.34 -9.62 6.31
N ILE A 11 -7.63 -8.33 6.49
CA ILE A 11 -8.18 -7.81 7.74
C ILE A 11 -9.44 -7.01 7.43
N SER A 12 -10.55 -7.40 8.05
CA SER A 12 -11.84 -6.75 7.88
C SER A 12 -11.99 -5.57 8.85
N GLY A 13 -12.66 -4.52 8.40
CA GLY A 13 -12.97 -3.36 9.22
C GLY A 13 -13.78 -2.32 8.48
N THR A 14 -13.59 -1.03 8.79
CA THR A 14 -14.43 0.04 8.26
C THR A 14 -13.60 1.14 7.61
N PHE A 15 -13.85 1.44 6.35
CA PHE A 15 -13.43 2.67 5.69
C PHE A 15 -14.36 3.82 6.05
N SER A 16 -13.81 4.97 6.42
CA SER A 16 -14.59 6.15 6.84
C SER A 16 -14.05 7.41 6.19
N LEU A 17 -14.87 8.08 5.38
CA LEU A 17 -14.55 9.36 4.74
C LEU A 17 -15.82 10.15 4.45
N ASP A 18 -15.79 11.49 4.56
CA ASP A 18 -16.89 12.39 4.27
C ASP A 18 -18.19 12.04 5.05
N GLY A 19 -18.04 11.54 6.30
CA GLY A 19 -19.17 11.12 7.13
C GLY A 19 -19.88 9.84 6.68
N GLN A 20 -19.31 9.10 5.73
CA GLN A 20 -19.77 7.81 5.28
C GLN A 20 -18.89 6.69 5.84
N HIS A 21 -19.49 5.50 6.03
CA HIS A 21 -18.81 4.32 6.57
C HIS A 21 -19.13 3.11 5.70
N PHE A 22 -18.12 2.30 5.40
CA PHE A 22 -18.23 1.10 4.56
C PHE A 22 -17.45 -0.04 5.19
N ASP A 23 -18.07 -1.21 5.29
CA ASP A 23 -17.34 -2.41 5.66
C ASP A 23 -16.44 -2.82 4.50
N VAL A 24 -15.16 -3.07 4.80
CA VAL A 24 -14.13 -3.38 3.82
C VAL A 24 -13.21 -4.49 4.33
N ASP A 25 -12.64 -5.22 3.38
CA ASP A 25 -11.56 -6.17 3.59
C ASP A 25 -10.28 -5.62 2.97
N ASN A 26 -9.26 -5.36 3.80
CA ASN A 26 -7.99 -4.82 3.35
C ASN A 26 -6.94 -5.92 3.23
N ASN A 27 -6.18 -5.88 2.15
CA ASN A 27 -5.00 -6.71 1.96
C ASN A 27 -3.80 -6.09 2.66
N VAL A 28 -3.17 -6.84 3.56
CA VAL A 28 -1.85 -6.52 4.13
C VAL A 28 -0.83 -7.42 3.46
N TRP A 29 0.21 -6.81 2.89
CA TRP A 29 1.26 -7.54 2.22
C TRP A 29 2.52 -7.62 3.08
N LEU A 30 3.08 -8.81 3.18
CA LEU A 30 4.33 -9.07 3.88
C LEU A 30 5.37 -9.51 2.85
N VAL A 31 6.46 -8.76 2.71
CA VAL A 31 7.55 -9.08 1.78
C VAL A 31 8.80 -9.39 2.58
N GLY A 32 9.36 -10.57 2.43
CA GLY A 32 10.55 -10.96 3.18
C GLY A 32 10.86 -12.44 3.14
N ASP A 33 11.68 -12.89 4.09
CA ASP A 33 12.06 -14.29 4.26
C ASP A 33 11.68 -14.80 5.67
N ASP A 34 12.35 -15.85 6.14
CA ASP A 34 12.09 -16.41 7.47
C ASP A 34 12.72 -15.58 8.61
N ASN A 35 13.56 -14.57 8.32
CA ASN A 35 14.29 -13.77 9.29
C ASN A 35 13.80 -12.33 9.37
N GLU A 36 13.44 -11.74 8.23
CA GLU A 36 13.04 -10.34 8.16
C GLU A 36 11.89 -10.11 7.17
N VAL A 37 11.10 -9.07 7.42
CA VAL A 37 9.90 -8.75 6.66
C VAL A 37 9.67 -7.24 6.59
N LEU A 38 9.12 -6.78 5.47
CA LEU A 38 8.57 -5.45 5.28
C LEU A 38 7.05 -5.58 5.21
N ILE A 39 6.33 -4.68 5.87
CA ILE A 39 4.87 -4.66 5.92
C ILE A 39 4.36 -3.54 5.02
N ILE A 40 3.39 -3.83 4.18
CA ILE A 40 2.70 -2.85 3.34
C ILE A 40 1.26 -2.76 3.80
N ASP A 41 0.88 -1.59 4.27
CA ASP A 41 -0.35 -1.21 4.94
C ASP A 41 -0.56 -1.87 6.31
N ALA A 42 -1.27 -1.14 7.18
CA ALA A 42 -1.57 -1.56 8.54
C ALA A 42 -3.01 -1.16 8.91
N PRO A 43 -4.01 -1.88 8.34
CA PRO A 43 -5.42 -1.60 8.57
C PRO A 43 -5.91 -2.12 9.93
N HIS A 44 -6.94 -1.49 10.44
CA HIS A 44 -7.87 -1.91 11.48
C HIS A 44 -7.27 -2.45 12.79
N ASP A 45 -6.59 -3.61 12.76
CA ASP A 45 -6.11 -4.34 13.93
C ASP A 45 -4.69 -4.86 13.72
N ALA A 46 -3.79 -4.58 14.68
CA ALA A 46 -2.39 -4.98 14.61
C ALA A 46 -2.17 -6.46 14.95
N ASP A 47 -3.00 -7.08 15.77
CA ASP A 47 -2.79 -8.45 16.26
C ASP A 47 -2.71 -9.49 15.12
N PRO A 48 -3.60 -9.50 14.11
CA PRO A 48 -3.49 -10.43 12.98
C PRO A 48 -2.22 -10.19 12.16
N ILE A 49 -1.75 -8.93 12.04
CA ILE A 49 -0.52 -8.59 11.34
C ILE A 49 0.68 -9.16 12.10
N VAL A 50 0.72 -8.96 13.42
CA VAL A 50 1.77 -9.52 14.29
C VAL A 50 1.80 -11.04 14.22
N ALA A 51 0.65 -11.69 14.22
CA ALA A 51 0.56 -13.15 14.04
C ALA A 51 1.16 -13.59 12.69
N ALA A 52 0.87 -12.86 11.60
CA ALA A 52 1.43 -13.13 10.28
C ALA A 52 2.95 -12.85 10.19
N ILE A 53 3.47 -11.87 10.93
CA ILE A 53 4.92 -11.60 11.03
C ILE A 53 5.66 -12.83 11.58
N GLY A 54 5.07 -13.57 12.52
CA GLY A 54 5.63 -14.84 13.00
C GLY A 54 6.99 -14.71 13.69
N GLY A 55 7.25 -13.58 14.37
CA GLY A 55 8.51 -13.32 15.11
C GLY A 55 9.68 -12.87 14.23
N ARG A 56 9.48 -12.64 12.93
CA ARG A 56 10.48 -12.06 12.03
C ARG A 56 10.77 -10.60 12.40
N ARG A 57 11.97 -10.13 12.10
CA ARG A 57 12.32 -8.72 12.27
C ARG A 57 11.60 -7.85 11.24
N VAL A 58 10.77 -6.91 11.67
CA VAL A 58 10.13 -5.95 10.77
C VAL A 58 11.12 -4.84 10.41
N LYS A 59 11.33 -4.63 9.11
CA LYS A 59 12.26 -3.62 8.59
C LYS A 59 11.62 -2.24 8.50
N ALA A 60 10.37 -2.20 8.07
CA ALA A 60 9.56 -0.99 7.94
C ALA A 60 8.08 -1.36 7.83
N ILE A 61 7.21 -0.42 8.19
CA ILE A 61 5.79 -0.37 7.89
C ILE A 61 5.61 0.72 6.85
N VAL A 62 5.28 0.34 5.62
CA VAL A 62 5.18 1.26 4.48
C VAL A 62 3.71 1.38 4.10
N LEU A 63 3.18 2.59 4.19
CA LEU A 63 1.76 2.86 3.97
C LEU A 63 1.56 3.39 2.55
N THR A 64 0.74 2.71 1.78
CA THR A 64 0.47 3.09 0.38
C THR A 64 -0.20 4.45 0.27
N HIS A 65 -1.08 4.77 1.24
CA HIS A 65 -1.76 6.07 1.34
C HIS A 65 -2.38 6.28 2.73
N GLY A 66 -2.98 7.45 2.97
CA GLY A 66 -3.39 7.91 4.30
C GLY A 66 -4.84 7.64 4.69
N HIS A 67 -5.64 6.87 3.94
CA HIS A 67 -7.00 6.54 4.37
C HIS A 67 -7.01 5.65 5.62
N ASN A 68 -8.02 5.84 6.48
CA ASN A 68 -8.07 5.20 7.79
C ASN A 68 -7.95 3.68 7.71
N ASP A 69 -8.57 3.05 6.75
CA ASP A 69 -8.56 1.61 6.55
C ASP A 69 -7.22 1.04 6.05
N HIS A 70 -6.21 1.88 5.79
CA HIS A 70 -4.84 1.47 5.50
C HIS A 70 -3.83 1.80 6.61
N ILE A 71 -4.22 2.68 7.58
CA ILE A 71 -3.28 3.23 8.55
C ILE A 71 -3.67 3.04 10.01
N THR A 72 -4.93 2.63 10.31
CA THR A 72 -5.47 2.65 11.69
C THR A 72 -4.60 1.88 12.68
N ALA A 73 -4.06 0.72 12.30
CA ALA A 73 -3.22 -0.10 13.18
C ALA A 73 -1.71 0.28 13.13
N ALA A 74 -1.31 1.28 12.34
CA ALA A 74 0.11 1.54 12.08
C ALA A 74 0.89 1.92 13.35
N VAL A 75 0.31 2.73 14.23
CA VAL A 75 0.96 3.16 15.49
C VAL A 75 1.10 1.98 16.44
N ASP A 76 0.05 1.19 16.64
CA ASP A 76 0.08 0.01 17.49
C ASP A 76 1.09 -1.01 16.96
N LEU A 77 1.12 -1.23 15.65
CA LEU A 77 2.07 -2.13 15.00
C LEU A 77 3.52 -1.65 15.19
N ARG A 78 3.77 -0.34 15.10
CA ARG A 78 5.08 0.26 15.42
C ARG A 78 5.47 -0.01 16.87
N GLU A 79 4.55 0.20 17.82
CA GLU A 79 4.83 -0.04 19.24
C GLU A 79 5.15 -1.52 19.53
N MET A 80 4.46 -2.45 18.86
CA MET A 80 4.66 -3.88 19.03
C MET A 80 5.93 -4.41 18.35
N THR A 81 6.38 -3.79 17.26
CA THR A 81 7.49 -4.30 16.42
C THR A 81 8.78 -3.47 16.51
N GLY A 82 8.67 -2.21 16.92
CA GLY A 82 9.76 -1.24 16.89
C GLY A 82 10.13 -0.75 15.47
N ALA A 83 9.33 -1.10 14.45
CA ALA A 83 9.63 -0.76 13.06
C ALA A 83 9.17 0.65 12.71
N PRO A 84 9.93 1.43 11.89
CA PRO A 84 9.55 2.76 11.49
C PRO A 84 8.37 2.74 10.49
N ILE A 85 7.49 3.74 10.62
CA ILE A 85 6.35 4.00 9.72
C ILE A 85 6.78 4.98 8.63
N TRP A 86 6.46 4.66 7.37
CA TRP A 86 6.70 5.50 6.20
C TRP A 86 5.38 5.83 5.51
N LEU A 87 5.12 7.12 5.30
CA LEU A 87 3.94 7.62 4.60
C LEU A 87 4.34 8.80 3.71
N ASN A 88 3.71 8.92 2.54
CA ASN A 88 3.91 10.10 1.70
C ASN A 88 3.39 11.36 2.42
N PRO A 89 4.21 12.42 2.54
CA PRO A 89 3.83 13.63 3.29
C PRO A 89 2.61 14.36 2.71
N ALA A 90 2.25 14.13 1.45
CA ALA A 90 1.05 14.68 0.85
C ALA A 90 -0.25 14.13 1.47
N ASP A 91 -0.20 12.99 2.18
CA ASP A 91 -1.33 12.42 2.93
C ASP A 91 -1.28 12.72 4.43
N ARG A 92 -0.41 13.62 4.86
CA ARG A 92 -0.28 13.96 6.27
C ARG A 92 -1.61 14.43 6.89
N MET A 93 -2.45 15.14 6.14
CA MET A 93 -3.74 15.59 6.64
C MET A 93 -4.71 14.42 6.92
N LEU A 94 -4.63 13.32 6.15
CA LEU A 94 -5.42 12.11 6.40
C LEU A 94 -4.90 11.35 7.63
N TRP A 95 -3.58 11.24 7.74
CA TRP A 95 -2.91 10.65 8.91
C TRP A 95 -3.29 11.36 10.21
N ASP A 96 -3.25 12.71 10.24
CA ASP A 96 -3.51 13.50 11.44
C ASP A 96 -4.95 13.37 11.95
N VAL A 97 -5.90 12.99 11.10
CA VAL A 97 -7.28 12.66 11.50
C VAL A 97 -7.33 11.37 12.33
N VAL A 98 -6.53 10.37 11.96
CA VAL A 98 -6.51 9.05 12.62
C VAL A 98 -5.54 9.05 13.81
N HIS A 99 -4.36 9.66 13.64
CA HIS A 99 -3.27 9.64 14.60
C HIS A 99 -2.80 11.05 14.98
N PRO A 100 -3.64 11.88 15.64
CA PRO A 100 -3.32 13.29 15.94
C PRO A 100 -2.15 13.47 16.91
N ALA A 101 -1.80 12.44 17.68
CA ALA A 101 -0.71 12.47 18.67
C ALA A 101 0.58 11.80 18.21
N ALA A 102 0.61 11.25 16.99
CA ALA A 102 1.77 10.54 16.46
C ALA A 102 2.10 11.03 15.05
N ALA A 103 3.35 10.86 14.64
CA ALA A 103 3.79 11.13 13.28
C ALA A 103 4.39 9.88 12.64
N PRO A 104 4.34 9.75 11.31
CA PRO A 104 5.20 8.82 10.59
C PRO A 104 6.68 9.12 10.89
N ASP A 105 7.52 8.10 10.80
CA ASP A 105 8.95 8.21 11.11
C ASP A 105 9.76 8.66 9.89
N GLY A 106 9.23 8.44 8.68
CA GLY A 106 9.89 8.83 7.44
C GLY A 106 8.94 9.24 6.32
N ASP A 107 9.43 10.06 5.40
CA ASP A 107 8.72 10.51 4.22
C ASP A 107 8.87 9.49 3.08
N LEU A 108 7.76 8.89 2.66
CA LEU A 108 7.69 8.00 1.50
C LEU A 108 7.65 8.84 0.21
N ALA A 109 8.80 9.35 -0.20
CA ALA A 109 8.93 10.13 -1.43
C ALA A 109 9.13 9.24 -2.66
N GLU A 110 9.03 9.84 -3.85
CA GLU A 110 9.42 9.20 -5.11
C GLU A 110 10.84 8.62 -5.01
N ASP A 111 11.04 7.44 -5.56
CA ASP A 111 12.32 6.70 -5.56
C ASP A 111 12.85 6.27 -4.18
N THR A 112 12.07 6.44 -3.09
CA THR A 112 12.45 5.85 -1.79
C THR A 112 12.58 4.33 -1.92
N GLN A 113 13.67 3.77 -1.41
CA GLN A 113 13.97 2.34 -1.54
C GLN A 113 14.02 1.65 -0.19
N PHE A 114 13.48 0.43 -0.16
CA PHE A 114 13.56 -0.47 0.97
C PHE A 114 14.19 -1.78 0.52
N THR A 115 15.22 -2.23 1.23
CA THR A 115 15.82 -3.56 0.98
C THR A 115 15.43 -4.51 2.09
N VAL A 116 14.88 -5.66 1.73
CA VAL A 116 14.48 -6.73 2.64
C VAL A 116 14.75 -8.09 2.00
N ALA A 117 15.36 -9.01 2.73
CA ALA A 117 15.67 -10.37 2.27
C ALA A 117 16.33 -10.44 0.88
N GLY A 118 17.18 -9.45 0.57
CA GLY A 118 17.92 -9.37 -0.69
C GLY A 118 17.13 -8.83 -1.88
N THR A 119 15.86 -8.46 -1.73
CA THR A 119 15.07 -7.77 -2.76
C THR A 119 14.90 -6.28 -2.42
N THR A 120 14.65 -5.47 -3.43
CA THR A 120 14.43 -4.03 -3.27
C THR A 120 13.02 -3.65 -3.73
N LEU A 121 12.33 -2.87 -2.90
CA LEU A 121 11.07 -2.21 -3.24
C LEU A 121 11.34 -0.72 -3.45
N THR A 122 10.88 -0.17 -4.57
CA THR A 122 11.03 1.25 -4.91
C THR A 122 9.67 1.94 -4.93
N ALA A 123 9.55 3.06 -4.25
CA ALA A 123 8.34 3.87 -4.21
C ALA A 123 8.12 4.62 -5.52
N LEU A 124 6.91 4.53 -6.04
CA LEU A 124 6.42 5.26 -7.21
C LEU A 124 5.24 6.13 -6.74
N HIS A 125 5.40 7.44 -6.73
CA HIS A 125 4.31 8.35 -6.38
C HIS A 125 3.23 8.32 -7.48
N THR A 126 2.02 7.92 -7.10
CA THR A 126 0.87 7.69 -8.01
C THR A 126 -0.38 8.39 -7.47
N PRO A 127 -0.37 9.73 -7.37
CA PRO A 127 -1.47 10.48 -6.79
C PRO A 127 -2.77 10.32 -7.58
N GLY A 128 -3.91 10.59 -6.89
CA GLY A 128 -5.23 10.69 -7.51
C GLY A 128 -6.33 9.96 -6.75
N HIS A 129 -6.08 8.79 -6.13
CA HIS A 129 -6.96 8.23 -5.12
C HIS A 129 -6.86 9.03 -3.81
N SER A 130 -5.64 9.31 -3.40
CA SER A 130 -5.27 10.36 -2.44
C SER A 130 -4.10 11.18 -3.00
N PRO A 131 -3.78 12.34 -2.42
CA PRO A 131 -2.61 13.13 -2.84
C PRO A 131 -1.28 12.41 -2.66
N GLY A 132 -1.18 11.58 -1.62
CA GLY A 132 0.03 10.85 -1.26
C GLY A 132 0.06 9.40 -1.72
N SER A 133 -0.91 8.93 -2.50
CA SER A 133 -0.93 7.55 -3.00
C SER A 133 0.40 7.16 -3.64
N THR A 134 0.96 6.04 -3.21
CA THR A 134 2.28 5.57 -3.60
C THR A 134 2.24 4.06 -3.82
N CYS A 135 2.67 3.62 -4.99
CA CYS A 135 2.88 2.21 -5.29
C CYS A 135 4.30 1.77 -4.91
N LEU A 136 4.49 0.48 -4.67
CA LEU A 136 5.81 -0.09 -4.39
C LEU A 136 6.16 -1.14 -5.44
N LEU A 137 7.18 -0.87 -6.25
CA LEU A 137 7.63 -1.76 -7.32
C LEU A 137 8.81 -2.63 -6.84
N THR A 138 8.72 -3.93 -7.05
CA THR A 138 9.84 -4.87 -6.85
C THR A 138 10.06 -5.69 -8.12
N PRO A 139 10.97 -5.26 -9.02
CA PRO A 139 11.26 -5.96 -10.26
C PRO A 139 11.78 -7.37 -10.05
N ASP A 140 12.56 -7.60 -8.98
CA ASP A 140 13.11 -8.91 -8.65
C ASP A 140 12.04 -9.98 -8.41
N LEU A 141 10.84 -9.56 -7.97
CA LEU A 141 9.67 -10.42 -7.74
C LEU A 141 8.60 -10.24 -8.81
N GLY A 142 8.87 -9.47 -9.89
CA GLY A 142 7.92 -9.21 -10.96
C GLY A 142 6.60 -8.59 -10.48
N THR A 143 6.63 -7.75 -9.44
CA THR A 143 5.43 -7.35 -8.70
C THR A 143 5.41 -5.85 -8.42
N VAL A 144 4.21 -5.26 -8.45
CA VAL A 144 3.92 -3.92 -7.95
C VAL A 144 2.75 -3.97 -6.95
N PHE A 145 2.92 -3.36 -5.79
CA PHE A 145 1.86 -3.15 -4.79
C PHE A 145 1.24 -1.79 -5.06
N THR A 146 -0.05 -1.76 -5.34
CA THR A 146 -0.71 -0.55 -5.84
C THR A 146 -1.57 0.17 -4.80
N GLY A 147 -1.76 -0.43 -3.62
CA GLY A 147 -2.78 0.08 -2.70
C GLY A 147 -4.09 0.28 -3.46
N ASP A 148 -4.64 1.48 -3.37
CA ASP A 148 -5.90 1.85 -4.00
C ASP A 148 -5.73 2.65 -5.31
N THR A 149 -4.56 2.57 -5.94
CA THR A 149 -4.34 3.21 -7.24
C THR A 149 -4.92 2.39 -8.39
N LEU A 150 -4.67 1.06 -8.42
CA LEU A 150 -5.13 0.15 -9.48
C LEU A 150 -5.59 -1.17 -8.88
N PHE A 151 -6.76 -1.63 -9.30
CA PHE A 151 -7.40 -2.88 -8.87
C PHE A 151 -7.59 -3.85 -10.03
N CYS A 152 -7.96 -5.07 -9.70
CA CYS A 152 -8.59 -5.98 -10.64
C CYS A 152 -9.93 -5.38 -11.07
N GLY A 153 -10.00 -4.96 -12.34
CA GLY A 153 -11.19 -4.32 -12.92
C GLY A 153 -11.07 -2.80 -13.10
N GLY A 154 -9.89 -2.20 -12.85
CA GLY A 154 -9.63 -0.81 -13.22
C GLY A 154 -9.10 0.09 -12.09
N PRO A 155 -9.16 1.42 -12.31
CA PRO A 155 -8.65 2.42 -11.37
C PRO A 155 -9.37 2.41 -10.03
N GLY A 156 -8.66 2.83 -8.98
CA GLY A 156 -9.23 3.08 -7.68
C GLY A 156 -10.31 4.15 -7.70
N ALA A 157 -11.17 4.10 -6.68
CA ALA A 157 -12.31 5.01 -6.56
C ALA A 157 -11.87 6.48 -6.44
N THR A 158 -12.60 7.35 -7.09
CA THR A 158 -12.48 8.81 -6.99
C THR A 158 -13.87 9.44 -6.78
N GLY A 159 -13.94 10.76 -6.58
CA GLY A 159 -15.20 11.47 -6.35
C GLY A 159 -15.51 11.72 -4.88
N ARG A 160 -14.56 11.41 -3.99
CA ARG A 160 -14.56 11.78 -2.57
C ARG A 160 -13.51 12.84 -2.30
N SER A 161 -13.50 13.41 -1.08
CA SER A 161 -12.49 14.37 -0.63
C SER A 161 -11.07 13.88 -0.93
N TYR A 162 -10.23 14.78 -1.39
CA TYR A 162 -8.81 14.59 -1.73
C TYR A 162 -8.53 13.73 -2.97
N SER A 163 -9.55 13.17 -3.64
CA SER A 163 -9.36 12.38 -4.85
C SER A 163 -9.55 13.19 -6.14
N ASP A 164 -8.86 12.77 -7.22
CA ASP A 164 -8.95 13.42 -8.54
C ASP A 164 -8.83 12.38 -9.67
N LYS A 165 -9.93 12.21 -10.44
CA LYS A 165 -9.99 11.19 -11.49
C LYS A 165 -8.99 11.41 -12.62
N PRO A 166 -8.82 12.61 -13.19
CA PRO A 166 -7.78 12.83 -14.19
C PRO A 166 -6.37 12.51 -13.71
N THR A 167 -6.07 12.84 -12.46
CA THR A 167 -4.76 12.58 -11.86
C THR A 167 -4.48 11.09 -11.67
N ILE A 168 -5.44 10.31 -11.14
CA ILE A 168 -5.22 8.86 -10.97
C ILE A 168 -5.03 8.16 -12.32
N LEU A 169 -5.81 8.51 -13.33
CA LEU A 169 -5.66 7.96 -14.68
C LEU A 169 -4.30 8.29 -15.30
N ASN A 170 -3.83 9.54 -15.10
CA ASN A 170 -2.49 9.92 -15.54
C ASN A 170 -1.39 9.14 -14.80
N SER A 171 -1.51 8.98 -13.48
CA SER A 171 -0.58 8.19 -12.67
C SER A 171 -0.51 6.74 -13.15
N ILE A 172 -1.65 6.09 -13.36
CA ILE A 172 -1.70 4.72 -13.85
C ILE A 172 -1.05 4.61 -15.23
N ARG A 173 -1.44 5.45 -16.19
CA ARG A 173 -0.91 5.41 -17.56
C ARG A 173 0.59 5.68 -17.66
N SER A 174 1.08 6.67 -16.90
CA SER A 174 2.48 7.08 -16.98
C SER A 174 3.44 6.25 -16.11
N ARG A 175 2.93 5.59 -15.06
CA ARG A 175 3.79 4.90 -14.07
C ARG A 175 3.58 3.38 -14.05
N LEU A 176 2.34 2.91 -14.21
CA LEU A 176 2.02 1.49 -14.08
C LEU A 176 1.91 0.80 -15.43
N LEU A 177 1.17 1.37 -16.41
CA LEU A 177 1.03 0.75 -17.73
C LEU A 177 2.31 0.77 -18.58
N THR A 178 3.38 1.38 -18.08
CA THR A 178 4.73 1.33 -18.68
C THR A 178 5.56 0.16 -18.18
N LEU A 179 5.09 -0.56 -17.14
CA LEU A 179 5.73 -1.76 -16.61
C LEU A 179 5.50 -2.95 -17.56
N PRO A 180 6.30 -4.03 -17.47
CA PRO A 180 6.05 -5.27 -18.21
C PRO A 180 4.62 -5.77 -17.99
N GLY A 181 3.95 -6.24 -19.05
CA GLY A 181 2.55 -6.64 -18.99
C GLY A 181 2.26 -7.79 -17.99
N ASP A 182 3.22 -8.66 -17.79
CA ASP A 182 3.16 -9.78 -16.84
C ASP A 182 3.48 -9.40 -15.38
N THR A 183 3.78 -8.12 -15.11
CA THR A 183 3.96 -7.63 -13.74
C THR A 183 2.68 -7.86 -12.94
N VAL A 184 2.81 -8.59 -11.83
CA VAL A 184 1.69 -8.88 -10.92
C VAL A 184 1.33 -7.62 -10.13
N VAL A 185 0.06 -7.28 -10.11
CA VAL A 185 -0.49 -6.16 -9.34
C VAL A 185 -1.09 -6.70 -8.05
N LYS A 186 -0.52 -6.28 -6.92
CA LYS A 186 -0.98 -6.57 -5.56
C LYS A 186 -1.77 -5.38 -5.04
N THR A 187 -3.05 -5.55 -4.90
CA THR A 187 -4.03 -4.48 -4.62
C THR A 187 -4.23 -4.23 -3.13
N GLY A 188 -4.77 -3.07 -2.76
CA GLY A 188 -5.17 -2.75 -1.38
C GLY A 188 -6.39 -3.55 -0.91
N HIS A 189 -7.27 -3.94 -1.84
CA HIS A 189 -8.48 -4.73 -1.59
C HIS A 189 -8.69 -5.77 -2.69
N GLY A 190 -9.36 -6.88 -2.34
CA GLY A 190 -9.81 -7.89 -3.31
C GLY A 190 -8.68 -8.70 -3.94
N ASP A 191 -8.86 -9.00 -5.22
CA ASP A 191 -8.01 -9.94 -5.95
C ASP A 191 -6.81 -9.26 -6.60
N ASP A 192 -5.75 -10.05 -6.82
CA ASP A 192 -4.60 -9.68 -7.63
C ASP A 192 -4.98 -9.59 -9.12
N THR A 193 -4.18 -8.86 -9.89
CA THR A 193 -4.30 -8.79 -11.34
C THR A 193 -2.91 -8.66 -11.99
N THR A 194 -2.84 -8.33 -13.26
CA THR A 194 -1.59 -7.99 -13.97
C THR A 194 -1.73 -6.67 -14.71
N ILE A 195 -0.61 -6.05 -15.03
CA ILE A 195 -0.61 -4.79 -15.80
C ILE A 195 -1.35 -4.98 -17.13
N GLU A 196 -1.08 -6.04 -17.87
CA GLU A 196 -1.72 -6.30 -19.16
C GLU A 196 -3.24 -6.47 -19.07
N ALA A 197 -3.71 -7.14 -18.01
CA ALA A 197 -5.14 -7.36 -17.80
C ALA A 197 -5.92 -6.06 -17.57
N GLU A 198 -5.26 -5.03 -17.04
CA GLU A 198 -5.92 -3.77 -16.67
C GLU A 198 -5.84 -2.68 -17.74
N ILE A 199 -5.06 -2.84 -18.82
CA ILE A 199 -4.95 -1.83 -19.89
C ILE A 199 -6.33 -1.42 -20.40
N HIS A 200 -7.17 -2.42 -20.78
CA HIS A 200 -8.49 -2.14 -21.31
C HIS A 200 -9.42 -1.44 -20.30
N ASN A 201 -9.39 -1.85 -19.03
CA ASN A 201 -10.21 -1.28 -17.98
C ASN A 201 -9.85 0.19 -17.70
N VAL A 202 -8.56 0.52 -17.75
CA VAL A 202 -8.05 1.90 -17.61
C VAL A 202 -8.42 2.77 -18.80
N ASP A 203 -8.48 2.20 -20.01
CA ASP A 203 -8.85 2.95 -21.22
C ASP A 203 -10.34 3.26 -21.29
N GLN A 204 -11.18 2.44 -20.66
CA GLN A 204 -12.63 2.65 -20.57
C GLN A 204 -13.05 3.55 -19.40
N ALA A 205 -12.16 3.83 -18.44
CA ALA A 205 -12.44 4.64 -17.26
C ALA A 205 -12.36 6.13 -17.58
#